data_6f67c6f4973c8c461de9760eddb85220
#
_entry.id   6f67c6f4973c8c461de9760eddb85220
#
_cell.length_a   1.000
_cell.length_b   1.000
_cell.length_c   1.000
_cell.angle_alpha   90.00
_cell.angle_beta   90.00
_cell.angle_gamma   90.00
#
_symmetry.space_group_name_H-M   'P 1'
#
loop_
_entity.id
_entity.type
_entity.pdbx_description
1 polymer ?
#
loop_
_entity_poly.entity_id
_entity_poly.type
_entity_poly.pdbx_seq_one_letter_code
_entity_poly.pdbx_strand_id
1 'polypeptide(L)'
;MIPRRDFLAGALTLSLAARARAASHAPLSLAQAAKLAWLYGLPMIETAGIRARTARLGTFNRLYHQTDLVTPANQKVTSPNNDTLYSRGFLDLRQGPVTLTLPASGERYLSLALMDMWTNNFAILGTRTTGPDGGRFVVAGPSGPAPSGAIRAPSDFVFALGRTLVDGPGDLAAARTVQAGIIASGPERAPADFVTPVTRTAPWRDYFASLGALLVENPPPATDAGFFHAVRTLGLTAQGFNPPAFTADQEREIAEGVAQAVRVAAEPRGGLYAAQGWVYPQANLGDFGQDYVFRGQIALTGLFGLPLVEAVYTRPVGDNNSGLLNGERYRLTFPPGRMLPVDGFWSLTMYAATPDGQFFLTPNPIDRYAIGDRTPGLKYGADGSLDIWISRRPPGSGRETNWLPAPAEGPYMVSLRAYLPKPDLLNGVYRAPPLIAGF
;
A
#
# COMPACT_ATOMS: atom_id res chain seq x y z
N MET A 1 65.00 5.46 40.93
CA MET A 1 64.33 5.80 42.21
C MET A 1 63.51 7.07 41.96
N ILE A 2 62.22 6.97 41.81
CA ILE A 2 61.28 8.09 41.64
C ILE A 2 60.16 7.83 42.64
N PRO A 3 59.88 8.80 43.54
CA PRO A 3 58.94 8.60 44.64
C PRO A 3 57.49 8.72 44.15
N ARG A 4 56.66 7.84 44.72
CA ARG A 4 55.20 7.89 44.61
C ARG A 4 54.65 9.15 45.27
N ARG A 5 53.84 9.90 44.54
CA ARG A 5 52.98 10.95 45.12
C ARG A 5 51.55 10.45 45.13
N ASP A 6 51.00 10.40 46.31
CA ASP A 6 49.61 10.07 46.61
C ASP A 6 48.67 11.10 45.99
N PHE A 7 47.75 10.67 45.19
CA PHE A 7 46.60 11.44 44.74
C PHE A 7 45.40 10.99 45.57
N LEU A 8 45.01 11.80 46.52
CA LEU A 8 43.72 11.74 47.19
C LEU A 8 42.64 12.05 46.15
N ALA A 9 41.95 11.04 45.66
CA ALA A 9 40.75 11.18 44.85
C ALA A 9 39.57 11.42 45.78
N GLY A 10 39.13 12.66 45.91
CA GLY A 10 37.85 13.00 46.51
C GLY A 10 36.72 12.47 45.62
N ALA A 11 36.00 11.47 46.14
CA ALA A 11 34.77 11.00 45.54
C ALA A 11 33.67 12.05 45.70
N LEU A 12 33.51 12.92 44.71
CA LEU A 12 32.25 13.66 44.53
C LEU A 12 31.23 12.69 43.90
N THR A 13 30.43 12.10 44.75
CA THR A 13 29.19 11.44 44.31
C THR A 13 28.20 12.50 43.86
N LEU A 14 28.27 12.88 42.59
CA LEU A 14 27.16 13.55 41.91
C LEU A 14 26.05 12.52 41.77
N SER A 15 25.14 12.51 42.74
CA SER A 15 23.83 11.90 42.61
C SER A 15 23.02 12.70 41.55
N LEU A 16 23.26 12.45 40.29
CA LEU A 16 22.33 12.76 39.23
C LEU A 16 21.13 11.82 39.38
N ALA A 17 20.28 12.10 40.35
CA ALA A 17 18.89 11.70 40.32
C ALA A 17 18.28 12.46 39.13
N ALA A 18 18.49 11.95 37.93
CA ALA A 18 17.62 12.24 36.80
C ALA A 18 16.23 11.82 37.25
N ARG A 19 15.47 12.74 37.84
CA ARG A 19 14.03 12.66 37.87
C ARG A 19 13.63 12.61 36.39
N ALA A 20 13.49 11.41 35.84
CA ALA A 20 12.64 11.17 34.72
C ALA A 20 11.26 11.67 35.17
N ARG A 21 10.98 12.92 34.89
CA ARG A 21 9.64 13.47 34.91
C ARG A 21 8.95 12.63 33.85
N ALA A 22 8.29 11.54 34.26
CA ALA A 22 7.26 10.93 33.48
C ALA A 22 6.34 12.11 33.14
N ALA A 23 6.41 12.59 31.92
CA ALA A 23 5.44 13.50 31.39
C ALA A 23 4.14 12.70 31.50
N SER A 24 3.38 12.96 32.55
CA SER A 24 2.00 12.48 32.60
C SER A 24 1.30 13.20 31.46
N HIS A 25 1.30 12.54 30.28
CA HIS A 25 0.48 13.03 29.22
C HIS A 25 -0.94 13.01 29.78
N ALA A 26 -1.56 14.19 29.83
CA ALA A 26 -2.97 14.27 30.17
C ALA A 26 -3.72 13.26 29.29
N PRO A 27 -4.68 12.51 29.85
CA PRO A 27 -5.46 11.57 29.03
C PRO A 27 -6.05 12.32 27.85
N LEU A 28 -6.09 11.65 26.69
CA LEU A 28 -6.70 12.24 25.49
C LEU A 28 -8.15 12.63 25.80
N SER A 29 -8.62 13.75 25.24
CA SER A 29 -10.06 14.06 25.23
C SER A 29 -10.81 12.95 24.48
N LEU A 30 -12.13 12.83 24.68
CA LEU A 30 -12.94 11.83 23.97
C LEU A 30 -12.87 12.03 22.46
N ALA A 31 -12.84 13.29 21.98
CA ALA A 31 -12.68 13.59 20.56
C ALA A 31 -11.32 13.10 20.03
N GLN A 32 -10.24 13.35 20.76
CA GLN A 32 -8.90 12.91 20.37
C GLN A 32 -8.78 11.37 20.36
N ALA A 33 -9.33 10.72 21.39
CA ALA A 33 -9.35 9.26 21.49
C ALA A 33 -10.19 8.65 20.34
N ALA A 34 -11.37 9.19 20.06
CA ALA A 34 -12.25 8.76 18.98
C ALA A 34 -11.60 8.92 17.60
N LYS A 35 -10.96 10.08 17.36
CA LYS A 35 -10.19 10.32 16.14
C LYS A 35 -9.11 9.27 15.93
N LEU A 36 -8.31 9.02 16.96
CA LEU A 36 -7.21 8.07 16.89
C LEU A 36 -7.72 6.64 16.70
N ALA A 37 -8.76 6.24 17.45
CA ALA A 37 -9.37 4.92 17.38
C ALA A 37 -10.00 4.64 16.00
N TRP A 38 -10.65 5.64 15.40
CA TRP A 38 -11.24 5.49 14.08
C TRP A 38 -10.16 5.29 13.00
N LEU A 39 -9.09 6.10 13.03
CA LEU A 39 -7.95 5.98 12.10
C LEU A 39 -7.24 4.63 12.25
N TYR A 40 -7.05 4.18 13.49
CA TYR A 40 -6.48 2.86 13.79
C TYR A 40 -7.31 1.72 13.19
N GLY A 41 -8.64 1.79 13.35
CA GLY A 41 -9.57 0.75 12.91
C GLY A 41 -9.80 0.72 11.41
N LEU A 42 -9.62 1.84 10.70
CA LEU A 42 -10.00 1.97 9.30
C LEU A 42 -9.40 0.90 8.38
N PRO A 43 -8.09 0.63 8.38
CA PRO A 43 -7.53 -0.42 7.52
C PRO A 43 -8.10 -1.81 7.84
N MET A 44 -8.36 -2.11 9.11
CA MET A 44 -8.94 -3.39 9.52
C MET A 44 -10.40 -3.53 9.06
N ILE A 45 -11.22 -2.48 9.21
CA ILE A 45 -12.61 -2.45 8.73
C ILE A 45 -12.66 -2.64 7.21
N GLU A 46 -11.83 -1.93 6.45
CA GLU A 46 -11.78 -2.05 4.99
C GLU A 46 -11.30 -3.44 4.55
N THR A 47 -10.26 -3.97 5.18
CA THR A 47 -9.71 -5.31 4.89
C THR A 47 -10.74 -6.40 5.21
N ALA A 48 -11.39 -6.34 6.36
CA ALA A 48 -12.44 -7.29 6.74
C ALA A 48 -13.66 -7.19 5.82
N GLY A 49 -14.00 -5.98 5.34
CA GLY A 49 -15.03 -5.77 4.32
C GLY A 49 -14.69 -6.45 3.00
N ILE A 50 -13.41 -6.41 2.56
CA ILE A 50 -12.96 -7.14 1.37
C ILE A 50 -12.97 -8.64 1.63
N ARG A 51 -12.57 -9.09 2.83
CA ARG A 51 -12.67 -10.50 3.24
C ARG A 51 -14.11 -11.01 3.14
N ALA A 52 -15.07 -10.27 3.67
CA ALA A 52 -16.47 -10.63 3.61
C ALA A 52 -17.01 -10.70 2.16
N ARG A 53 -16.56 -9.81 1.28
CA ARG A 53 -16.89 -9.89 -0.15
C ARG A 53 -16.23 -11.10 -0.84
N THR A 54 -14.97 -11.40 -0.49
CA THR A 54 -14.25 -12.57 -1.03
C THR A 54 -14.91 -13.87 -0.59
N ALA A 55 -15.39 -13.95 0.64
CA ALA A 55 -16.12 -15.10 1.16
C ALA A 55 -17.37 -15.47 0.34
N ARG A 56 -17.98 -14.50 -0.34
CA ARG A 56 -19.14 -14.74 -1.24
C ARG A 56 -18.74 -15.37 -2.59
N LEU A 57 -17.45 -15.32 -2.94
CA LEU A 57 -16.93 -15.90 -4.18
C LEU A 57 -16.60 -17.39 -4.03
N GLY A 58 -16.38 -17.86 -2.80
CA GLY A 58 -16.03 -19.25 -2.51
C GLY A 58 -15.27 -19.42 -1.19
N THR A 59 -14.31 -20.32 -1.17
CA THR A 59 -13.56 -20.71 0.03
C THR A 59 -12.37 -19.78 0.32
N PHE A 60 -11.96 -19.70 1.59
CA PHE A 60 -10.64 -19.24 2.00
C PHE A 60 -9.56 -20.29 1.66
N ASN A 61 -8.30 -19.90 1.81
CA ASN A 61 -7.13 -20.72 1.47
C ASN A 61 -7.02 -21.06 -0.02
N ARG A 62 -7.63 -20.23 -0.86
CA ARG A 62 -7.61 -20.30 -2.31
C ARG A 62 -7.31 -18.92 -2.90
N LEU A 63 -6.60 -18.89 -4.03
CA LEU A 63 -6.36 -17.67 -4.79
C LEU A 63 -7.29 -17.60 -6.01
N TYR A 64 -7.83 -16.42 -6.24
CA TYR A 64 -8.66 -16.09 -7.39
C TYR A 64 -7.84 -15.24 -8.36
N HIS A 65 -7.70 -15.73 -9.57
CA HIS A 65 -6.89 -15.11 -10.61
C HIS A 65 -7.72 -14.19 -11.50
N GLN A 66 -7.28 -12.95 -11.64
CA GLN A 66 -7.75 -12.06 -12.69
C GLN A 66 -6.87 -12.30 -13.91
N THR A 67 -7.44 -12.92 -14.93
CA THR A 67 -6.72 -13.42 -16.11
C THR A 67 -6.55 -12.38 -17.22
N ASP A 68 -7.14 -11.20 -17.06
CA ASP A 68 -7.07 -10.12 -18.03
C ASP A 68 -6.53 -8.85 -17.40
N LEU A 69 -5.81 -8.06 -18.18
CA LEU A 69 -5.42 -6.71 -17.76
C LEU A 69 -6.66 -5.84 -17.61
N VAL A 70 -6.56 -4.85 -16.72
CA VAL A 70 -7.63 -3.87 -16.52
C VAL A 70 -7.78 -3.01 -17.77
N THR A 71 -9.02 -2.77 -18.20
CA THR A 71 -9.38 -1.92 -19.32
C THR A 71 -10.30 -0.78 -18.86
N PRO A 72 -10.63 0.19 -19.71
CA PRO A 72 -11.60 1.25 -19.40
C PRO A 72 -12.98 0.76 -18.96
N ALA A 73 -13.37 -0.46 -19.33
CA ALA A 73 -14.63 -1.07 -18.88
C ALA A 73 -14.62 -1.46 -17.38
N ASN A 74 -13.44 -1.52 -16.75
CA ASN A 74 -13.28 -1.93 -15.37
C ASN A 74 -13.16 -0.70 -14.46
N GLN A 75 -14.27 -0.15 -13.99
CA GLN A 75 -14.33 1.01 -13.10
C GLN A 75 -14.64 0.65 -11.65
N LYS A 76 -14.12 -0.50 -11.16
CA LYS A 76 -14.38 -0.98 -9.80
C LYS A 76 -13.29 -0.58 -8.79
N VAL A 77 -12.10 -0.28 -9.27
CA VAL A 77 -10.93 0.07 -8.47
C VAL A 77 -10.30 1.31 -9.06
N THR A 78 -10.07 2.32 -8.22
CA THR A 78 -9.39 3.55 -8.63
C THR A 78 -7.90 3.32 -8.89
N SER A 79 -7.34 4.03 -9.85
CA SER A 79 -5.93 3.95 -10.28
C SER A 79 -5.44 2.51 -10.52
N PRO A 80 -6.19 1.68 -11.29
CA PRO A 80 -5.85 0.28 -11.47
C PRO A 80 -4.50 0.14 -12.18
N ASN A 81 -3.76 -0.90 -11.85
CA ASN A 81 -2.55 -1.27 -12.59
C ASN A 81 -2.94 -1.96 -13.91
N ASN A 82 -2.23 -1.62 -14.99
CA ASN A 82 -2.41 -2.21 -16.32
C ASN A 82 -1.16 -2.99 -16.78
N ASP A 83 -0.21 -3.26 -15.87
CA ASP A 83 1.04 -3.97 -16.17
C ASP A 83 1.02 -5.44 -15.74
N THR A 84 0.17 -5.78 -14.76
CA THR A 84 0.23 -7.10 -14.10
C THR A 84 -1.15 -7.75 -13.99
N LEU A 85 -1.19 -9.08 -14.06
CA LEU A 85 -2.33 -9.88 -13.64
C LEU A 85 -2.34 -10.02 -12.13
N TYR A 86 -3.52 -10.00 -11.53
CA TYR A 86 -3.69 -10.12 -10.07
C TYR A 86 -4.14 -11.51 -9.67
N SER A 87 -3.53 -12.04 -8.60
CA SER A 87 -3.98 -13.23 -7.87
C SER A 87 -4.28 -12.83 -6.44
N ARG A 88 -5.50 -13.05 -5.95
CA ARG A 88 -5.90 -12.57 -4.62
C ARG A 88 -6.71 -13.60 -3.84
N GLY A 89 -6.57 -13.60 -2.54
CA GLY A 89 -7.36 -14.44 -1.65
C GLY A 89 -7.10 -14.14 -0.19
N PHE A 90 -7.94 -14.69 0.67
CA PHE A 90 -7.68 -14.67 2.10
C PHE A 90 -7.24 -16.06 2.56
N LEU A 91 -6.21 -16.09 3.38
CA LEU A 91 -5.81 -17.26 4.13
C LEU A 91 -6.48 -17.20 5.51
N ASP A 92 -7.12 -18.28 5.92
CA ASP A 92 -7.62 -18.52 7.27
C ASP A 92 -6.68 -19.54 7.92
N LEU A 93 -5.84 -19.06 8.82
CA LEU A 93 -4.79 -19.84 9.47
C LEU A 93 -5.23 -20.47 10.80
N ARG A 94 -6.47 -20.26 11.21
CA ARG A 94 -7.02 -20.77 12.49
C ARG A 94 -7.11 -22.29 12.56
N GLN A 95 -7.17 -22.96 11.42
CA GLN A 95 -7.27 -24.42 11.34
C GLN A 95 -5.93 -25.10 11.01
N GLY A 96 -4.87 -24.33 10.84
CA GLY A 96 -3.55 -24.83 10.54
C GLY A 96 -2.84 -24.04 9.44
N PRO A 97 -1.59 -24.40 9.17
CA PRO A 97 -0.79 -23.72 8.17
C PRO A 97 -1.33 -23.89 6.74
N VAL A 98 -1.10 -22.88 5.92
CA VAL A 98 -1.38 -22.88 4.47
C VAL A 98 -0.07 -22.93 3.70
N THR A 99 0.03 -23.80 2.71
CA THR A 99 1.16 -23.84 1.78
C THR A 99 0.87 -22.97 0.57
N LEU A 100 1.79 -22.06 0.26
CA LEU A 100 1.82 -21.27 -0.96
C LEU A 100 2.82 -21.89 -1.92
N THR A 101 2.40 -22.17 -3.14
CA THR A 101 3.28 -22.61 -4.21
C THR A 101 3.41 -21.47 -5.21
N LEU A 102 4.64 -21.10 -5.52
CA LEU A 102 4.98 -20.16 -6.59
C LEU A 102 5.65 -20.95 -7.73
N PRO A 103 5.28 -20.71 -8.97
CA PRO A 103 5.96 -21.31 -10.13
C PRO A 103 7.31 -20.64 -10.36
N ALA A 104 8.17 -21.26 -11.11
CA ALA A 104 9.32 -20.57 -11.70
C ALA A 104 8.81 -19.44 -12.62
N SER A 105 9.39 -18.27 -12.49
CA SER A 105 9.01 -17.07 -13.26
C SER A 105 10.09 -16.63 -14.27
N GLY A 106 11.32 -17.15 -14.13
CA GLY A 106 12.46 -16.71 -14.93
C GLY A 106 12.69 -15.20 -14.77
N GLU A 107 12.79 -14.49 -15.87
CA GLU A 107 12.98 -13.03 -15.88
C GLU A 107 11.68 -12.24 -15.63
N ARG A 108 10.52 -12.91 -15.64
CA ARG A 108 9.22 -12.25 -15.38
C ARG A 108 9.12 -11.82 -13.94
N TYR A 109 8.80 -10.55 -13.72
CA TYR A 109 8.46 -10.08 -12.37
C TYR A 109 7.22 -10.83 -11.84
N LEU A 110 7.40 -11.43 -10.68
CA LEU A 110 6.37 -12.11 -9.91
C LEU A 110 6.49 -11.67 -8.46
N SER A 111 5.39 -11.31 -7.83
CA SER A 111 5.33 -11.11 -6.39
C SER A 111 4.03 -11.65 -5.81
N LEU A 112 4.09 -12.19 -4.60
CA LEU A 112 2.95 -12.54 -3.77
C LEU A 112 3.14 -11.89 -2.41
N ALA A 113 2.49 -10.76 -2.20
CA ALA A 113 2.53 -10.02 -0.95
C ALA A 113 1.54 -10.62 0.05
N LEU A 114 1.97 -10.84 1.29
CA LEU A 114 1.18 -11.32 2.41
C LEU A 114 1.02 -10.18 3.41
N MET A 115 -0.23 -9.82 3.66
CA MET A 115 -0.60 -8.67 4.49
C MET A 115 -1.44 -9.10 5.66
N ASP A 116 -1.14 -8.55 6.82
CA ASP A 116 -1.96 -8.73 8.02
C ASP A 116 -3.29 -7.95 7.91
N MET A 117 -4.15 -8.07 8.91
CA MET A 117 -5.45 -7.38 8.93
C MET A 117 -5.33 -5.85 9.07
N TRP A 118 -4.16 -5.31 9.42
CA TRP A 118 -3.83 -3.89 9.44
C TRP A 118 -3.13 -3.41 8.16
N THR A 119 -3.01 -4.29 7.16
CA THR A 119 -2.39 -4.02 5.84
C THR A 119 -0.88 -3.84 5.83
N ASN A 120 -0.16 -4.25 6.90
CA ASN A 120 1.29 -4.34 6.83
C ASN A 120 1.71 -5.55 6.00
N ASN A 121 2.68 -5.37 5.13
CA ASN A 121 3.27 -6.47 4.36
C ASN A 121 4.32 -7.18 5.23
N PHE A 122 3.97 -8.26 5.89
CA PHE A 122 4.90 -9.01 6.73
C PHE A 122 5.78 -9.98 5.96
N ALA A 123 5.40 -10.34 4.73
CA ALA A 123 6.21 -11.11 3.81
C ALA A 123 5.83 -10.81 2.37
N ILE A 124 6.80 -10.85 1.47
CA ILE A 124 6.59 -10.82 0.02
C ILE A 124 7.42 -11.95 -0.56
N LEU A 125 6.79 -12.84 -1.32
CA LEU A 125 7.42 -13.95 -2.03
C LEU A 125 7.53 -13.61 -3.50
N GLY A 126 8.59 -14.03 -4.16
CA GLY A 126 8.78 -13.82 -5.60
C GLY A 126 10.15 -13.24 -5.96
N THR A 127 10.21 -12.56 -7.09
CA THR A 127 11.46 -12.16 -7.77
C THR A 127 12.50 -11.53 -6.83
N ARG A 128 12.09 -10.60 -5.96
CA ARG A 128 13.05 -9.90 -5.09
C ARG A 128 13.52 -10.73 -3.91
N THR A 129 12.67 -11.57 -3.35
CA THR A 129 12.93 -12.18 -2.01
C THR A 129 13.25 -13.65 -2.06
N THR A 130 12.53 -14.41 -2.90
CA THR A 130 12.71 -15.86 -3.01
C THR A 130 13.30 -16.29 -4.34
N GLY A 131 13.57 -15.35 -5.23
CA GLY A 131 14.17 -15.60 -6.54
C GLY A 131 13.16 -16.07 -7.60
N PRO A 132 13.67 -16.32 -8.82
CA PRO A 132 12.85 -16.65 -9.99
C PRO A 132 12.43 -18.12 -10.08
N ASP A 133 13.03 -19.01 -9.28
CA ASP A 133 12.88 -20.47 -9.44
C ASP A 133 11.55 -21.00 -8.86
N GLY A 134 10.79 -20.13 -8.17
CA GLY A 134 9.57 -20.53 -7.48
C GLY A 134 9.84 -21.29 -6.18
N GLY A 135 8.86 -22.05 -5.70
CA GLY A 135 9.01 -22.82 -4.48
C GLY A 135 7.71 -23.03 -3.71
N ARG A 136 7.86 -23.67 -2.56
CA ARG A 136 6.76 -23.92 -1.62
C ARG A 136 7.07 -23.26 -0.29
N PHE A 137 6.14 -22.46 0.20
CA PHE A 137 6.29 -21.64 1.40
C PHE A 137 5.10 -21.91 2.32
N VAL A 138 5.38 -22.22 3.58
CA VAL A 138 4.34 -22.49 4.57
C VAL A 138 4.07 -21.22 5.37
N VAL A 139 2.82 -20.81 5.46
CA VAL A 139 2.36 -19.69 6.28
C VAL A 139 1.57 -20.25 7.45
N ALA A 140 1.93 -19.88 8.67
CA ALA A 140 1.26 -20.30 9.90
C ALA A 140 0.71 -19.10 10.66
N GLY A 141 -0.36 -19.28 11.39
CA GLY A 141 -0.97 -18.25 12.23
C GLY A 141 -0.05 -17.73 13.34
N PRO A 142 -0.45 -16.66 14.04
CA PRO A 142 0.38 -16.01 15.07
C PRO A 142 0.72 -16.94 16.23
N SER A 143 -0.13 -17.92 16.49
CA SER A 143 0.01 -18.89 17.56
C SER A 143 -0.09 -20.34 17.06
N GLY A 144 0.20 -21.28 17.93
CA GLY A 144 0.12 -22.71 17.62
C GLY A 144 1.36 -23.28 16.92
N PRO A 145 1.35 -24.60 16.62
CA PRO A 145 2.48 -25.28 16.00
C PRO A 145 2.68 -24.83 14.55
N ALA A 146 3.94 -24.73 14.14
CA ALA A 146 4.32 -24.47 12.75
C ALA A 146 5.54 -25.30 12.38
N PRO A 147 5.63 -25.78 11.12
CA PRO A 147 6.83 -26.41 10.64
C PRO A 147 8.05 -25.47 10.73
N SER A 148 9.24 -26.06 10.85
CA SER A 148 10.49 -25.29 10.76
C SER A 148 10.54 -24.51 9.43
N GLY A 149 10.93 -23.24 9.49
CA GLY A 149 11.00 -22.35 8.32
C GLY A 149 9.65 -21.79 7.86
N ALA A 150 8.55 -22.04 8.58
CA ALA A 150 7.28 -21.42 8.25
C ALA A 150 7.30 -19.91 8.52
N ILE A 151 6.63 -19.16 7.66
CA ILE A 151 6.40 -17.73 7.80
C ILE A 151 5.31 -17.53 8.86
N ARG A 152 5.62 -16.83 9.95
CA ARG A 152 4.63 -16.48 10.98
C ARG A 152 3.86 -15.24 10.56
N ALA A 153 2.54 -15.41 10.42
CA ALA A 153 1.65 -14.29 10.18
C ALA A 153 1.35 -13.55 11.50
N PRO A 154 1.24 -12.22 11.47
CA PRO A 154 0.85 -11.43 12.66
C PRO A 154 -0.62 -11.56 13.03
N SER A 155 -1.48 -12.02 12.11
CA SER A 155 -2.92 -12.21 12.31
C SER A 155 -3.39 -13.56 11.78
N ASP A 156 -4.52 -14.04 12.28
CA ASP A 156 -5.13 -15.31 11.86
C ASP A 156 -5.66 -15.27 10.43
N PHE A 157 -6.11 -14.10 9.98
CA PHE A 157 -6.46 -13.86 8.59
C PHE A 157 -5.36 -13.06 7.88
N VAL A 158 -5.00 -13.51 6.70
CA VAL A 158 -3.96 -12.91 5.86
C VAL A 158 -4.54 -12.61 4.48
N PHE A 159 -4.36 -11.41 3.98
CA PHE A 159 -4.64 -11.09 2.59
C PHE A 159 -3.42 -11.41 1.74
N ALA A 160 -3.59 -12.26 0.75
CA ALA A 160 -2.55 -12.58 -0.23
C ALA A 160 -2.86 -11.88 -1.54
N LEU A 161 -1.88 -11.11 -2.07
CA LEU A 161 -2.03 -10.34 -3.31
C LEU A 161 -0.82 -10.57 -4.24
N GLY A 162 -1.03 -11.39 -5.24
CA GLY A 162 -0.04 -11.69 -6.28
C GLY A 162 -0.10 -10.73 -7.45
N ARG A 163 1.06 -10.46 -8.05
CA ARG A 163 1.24 -9.71 -9.29
C ARG A 163 2.12 -10.51 -10.24
N THR A 164 1.62 -10.79 -11.43
CA THR A 164 2.35 -11.46 -12.52
C THR A 164 2.46 -10.49 -13.67
N LEU A 165 3.66 -10.10 -14.04
CA LEU A 165 3.93 -9.16 -15.12
C LEU A 165 3.41 -9.70 -16.46
N VAL A 166 2.81 -8.82 -17.26
CA VAL A 166 2.52 -9.04 -18.68
C VAL A 166 3.51 -8.20 -19.50
N ASP A 167 4.38 -8.87 -20.23
CA ASP A 167 5.45 -8.23 -21.00
C ASP A 167 4.99 -7.89 -22.43
N GLY A 168 4.08 -6.93 -22.50
CA GLY A 168 3.52 -6.45 -23.77
C GLY A 168 2.33 -7.27 -24.30
N PRO A 169 1.73 -6.85 -25.43
CA PRO A 169 0.45 -7.38 -25.92
C PRO A 169 0.43 -8.86 -26.25
N GLY A 170 1.56 -9.42 -26.71
CA GLY A 170 1.67 -10.83 -27.09
C GLY A 170 1.91 -11.80 -25.94
N ASP A 171 2.19 -11.29 -24.74
CA ASP A 171 2.68 -12.08 -23.61
C ASP A 171 1.57 -12.59 -22.67
N LEU A 172 0.35 -12.16 -22.86
CA LEU A 172 -0.75 -12.45 -21.93
C LEU A 172 -0.95 -13.96 -21.67
N ALA A 173 -0.81 -14.80 -22.69
CA ALA A 173 -0.96 -16.25 -22.54
C ALA A 173 0.15 -16.86 -21.67
N ALA A 174 1.39 -16.44 -21.88
CA ALA A 174 2.52 -16.88 -21.05
C ALA A 174 2.40 -16.39 -19.61
N ALA A 175 1.97 -15.13 -19.41
CA ALA A 175 1.72 -14.58 -18.08
C ALA A 175 0.61 -15.35 -17.33
N ARG A 176 -0.47 -15.73 -18.01
CA ARG A 176 -1.54 -16.58 -17.45
C ARG A 176 -1.03 -17.95 -17.02
N THR A 177 -0.13 -18.54 -17.81
CA THR A 177 0.47 -19.85 -17.47
C THR A 177 1.26 -19.75 -16.17
N VAL A 178 2.08 -18.72 -16.02
CA VAL A 178 2.81 -18.47 -14.76
C VAL A 178 1.84 -18.18 -13.63
N GLN A 179 0.86 -17.29 -13.85
CA GLN A 179 -0.13 -16.94 -12.84
C GLN A 179 -0.89 -18.16 -12.29
N ALA A 180 -1.28 -19.08 -13.16
CA ALA A 180 -2.00 -20.30 -12.78
C ALA A 180 -1.20 -21.23 -11.85
N GLY A 181 0.12 -21.12 -11.85
CA GLY A 181 1.00 -21.83 -10.94
C GLY A 181 1.09 -21.24 -9.53
N ILE A 182 0.50 -20.06 -9.29
CA ILE A 182 0.42 -19.47 -7.96
C ILE A 182 -0.75 -20.10 -7.21
N ILE A 183 -0.48 -20.98 -6.27
CA ILE A 183 -1.50 -21.80 -5.61
C ILE A 183 -1.40 -21.62 -4.10
N ALA A 184 -2.54 -21.44 -3.44
CA ALA A 184 -2.68 -21.62 -2.01
C ALA A 184 -3.35 -22.97 -1.73
N SER A 185 -2.81 -23.74 -0.81
CA SER A 185 -3.30 -25.06 -0.45
C SER A 185 -3.27 -25.21 1.08
N GLY A 186 -4.41 -25.45 1.68
CA GLY A 186 -4.58 -25.56 3.11
C GLY A 186 -5.91 -26.22 3.44
N PRO A 187 -6.31 -26.28 4.73
CA PRO A 187 -7.62 -26.76 5.10
C PRO A 187 -8.69 -25.95 4.36
N GLU A 188 -9.41 -26.59 3.44
CA GLU A 188 -10.56 -25.95 2.77
C GLU A 188 -11.63 -25.72 3.81
N ARG A 189 -12.08 -24.49 3.95
CA ARG A 189 -13.15 -24.12 4.85
C ARG A 189 -14.15 -23.24 4.12
N ALA A 190 -15.42 -23.62 4.21
CA ALA A 190 -16.49 -22.70 3.90
C ALA A 190 -16.32 -21.46 4.78
N PRO A 191 -16.43 -20.24 4.23
CA PRO A 191 -16.32 -19.04 5.04
C PRO A 191 -17.44 -19.01 6.09
N ALA A 192 -17.11 -19.40 7.31
CA ALA A 192 -18.00 -19.38 8.46
C ALA A 192 -17.24 -18.79 9.66
N ASP A 193 -17.99 -18.32 10.64
CA ASP A 193 -17.46 -17.87 11.94
C ASP A 193 -16.35 -16.80 11.83
N PHE A 194 -16.56 -15.80 10.98
CA PHE A 194 -15.71 -14.62 10.93
C PHE A 194 -16.55 -13.34 11.04
N VAL A 195 -15.95 -12.30 11.58
CA VAL A 195 -16.61 -11.01 11.79
C VAL A 195 -16.84 -10.31 10.44
N THR A 196 -18.10 -10.05 10.11
CA THR A 196 -18.45 -9.16 9.00
C THR A 196 -18.56 -7.74 9.55
N PRO A 197 -17.69 -6.81 9.10
CA PRO A 197 -17.70 -5.45 9.64
C PRO A 197 -18.86 -4.63 9.11
N VAL A 198 -19.20 -3.57 9.84
CA VAL A 198 -19.97 -2.45 9.29
C VAL A 198 -19.10 -1.64 8.32
N THR A 199 -19.70 -0.73 7.58
CA THR A 199 -18.93 0.19 6.72
C THR A 199 -18.29 1.32 7.55
N ARG A 200 -17.25 1.95 7.00
CA ARG A 200 -16.59 3.12 7.64
C ARG A 200 -17.52 4.32 7.87
N THR A 201 -18.67 4.35 7.23
CA THR A 201 -19.70 5.41 7.37
C THR A 201 -20.77 5.10 8.42
N ALA A 202 -20.66 3.93 9.10
CA ALA A 202 -21.58 3.57 10.17
C ALA A 202 -21.48 4.56 11.35
N PRO A 203 -22.54 4.69 12.17
CA PRO A 203 -22.48 5.43 13.43
C PRO A 203 -21.29 4.97 14.27
N TRP A 204 -20.67 5.87 15.01
CA TRP A 204 -19.42 5.60 15.73
C TRP A 204 -19.53 4.40 16.70
N ARG A 205 -20.68 4.21 17.34
CA ARG A 205 -20.89 3.07 18.25
C ARG A 205 -20.79 1.74 17.51
N ASP A 206 -21.45 1.63 16.38
CA ASP A 206 -21.44 0.43 15.55
C ASP A 206 -20.06 0.19 14.95
N TYR A 207 -19.39 1.28 14.53
CA TYR A 207 -18.02 1.21 14.03
C TYR A 207 -17.05 0.66 15.09
N PHE A 208 -17.07 1.21 16.32
CA PHE A 208 -16.18 0.74 17.39
C PHE A 208 -16.58 -0.63 17.92
N ALA A 209 -17.87 -0.99 17.93
CA ALA A 209 -18.31 -2.34 18.25
C ALA A 209 -17.78 -3.35 17.22
N SER A 210 -17.88 -3.01 15.93
CA SER A 210 -17.33 -3.83 14.85
C SER A 210 -15.82 -3.95 14.92
N LEU A 211 -15.12 -2.85 15.18
CA LEU A 211 -13.66 -2.84 15.39
C LEU A 211 -13.30 -3.72 16.59
N GLY A 212 -14.00 -3.59 17.72
CA GLY A 212 -13.78 -4.41 18.91
C GLY A 212 -13.91 -5.91 18.65
N ALA A 213 -14.95 -6.31 17.88
CA ALA A 213 -15.11 -7.70 17.47
C ALA A 213 -13.96 -8.19 16.57
N LEU A 214 -13.49 -7.35 15.64
CA LEU A 214 -12.34 -7.66 14.78
C LEU A 214 -11.03 -7.79 15.57
N LEU A 215 -10.85 -6.99 16.65
CA LEU A 215 -9.67 -7.06 17.52
C LEU A 215 -9.66 -8.35 18.35
N VAL A 216 -10.83 -8.87 18.74
CA VAL A 216 -10.95 -10.19 19.38
C VAL A 216 -10.62 -11.30 18.39
N GLU A 217 -11.10 -11.20 17.17
CA GLU A 217 -10.84 -12.17 16.11
C GLU A 217 -9.37 -12.18 15.68
N ASN A 218 -8.74 -11.01 15.62
CA ASN A 218 -7.34 -10.82 15.25
C ASN A 218 -6.66 -9.98 16.34
N PRO A 219 -6.08 -10.60 17.36
CA PRO A 219 -5.44 -9.87 18.46
C PRO A 219 -4.34 -8.93 17.95
N PRO A 220 -4.33 -7.66 18.41
CA PRO A 220 -3.36 -6.68 17.99
C PRO A 220 -1.95 -7.01 18.52
N PRO A 221 -0.89 -6.52 17.85
CA PRO A 221 0.46 -6.73 18.32
C PRO A 221 0.70 -6.03 19.66
N ALA A 222 1.57 -6.59 20.48
CA ALA A 222 1.90 -6.04 21.79
C ALA A 222 2.48 -4.60 21.72
N THR A 223 3.07 -4.23 20.59
CA THR A 223 3.55 -2.87 20.31
C THR A 223 2.45 -1.82 20.34
N ASP A 224 1.19 -2.21 20.17
CA ASP A 224 0.03 -1.30 20.18
C ASP A 224 -0.54 -1.07 21.59
N ALA A 225 0.08 -1.60 22.65
CA ALA A 225 -0.39 -1.42 24.02
C ALA A 225 -0.52 0.06 24.41
N GLY A 226 0.40 0.92 23.94
CA GLY A 226 0.34 2.38 24.15
C GLY A 226 -0.87 3.03 23.50
N PHE A 227 -1.25 2.59 22.31
CA PHE A 227 -2.46 3.03 21.63
C PHE A 227 -3.71 2.69 22.46
N PHE A 228 -3.88 1.43 22.89
CA PHE A 228 -5.04 1.02 23.68
C PHE A 228 -5.11 1.76 25.02
N HIS A 229 -3.96 2.02 25.63
CA HIS A 229 -3.92 2.86 26.82
C HIS A 229 -4.43 4.28 26.54
N ALA A 230 -4.07 4.88 25.41
CA ALA A 230 -4.47 6.24 25.03
C ALA A 230 -5.98 6.35 24.75
N VAL A 231 -6.60 5.32 24.15
CA VAL A 231 -8.03 5.34 23.76
C VAL A 231 -8.95 4.66 24.79
N ARG A 232 -8.44 4.20 25.93
CA ARG A 232 -9.21 3.43 26.92
C ARG A 232 -10.48 4.13 27.43
N THR A 233 -10.51 5.47 27.41
CA THR A 233 -11.66 6.27 27.83
C THR A 233 -12.90 6.04 26.97
N LEU A 234 -12.71 5.54 25.75
CA LEU A 234 -13.81 5.11 24.88
C LEU A 234 -14.37 3.74 25.24
N GLY A 235 -13.70 2.97 26.09
CA GLY A 235 -13.99 1.56 26.34
C GLY A 235 -13.45 0.62 25.25
N LEU A 236 -12.58 1.10 24.35
CA LEU A 236 -11.89 0.28 23.36
C LEU A 236 -10.58 -0.26 23.94
N THR A 237 -10.42 -1.57 23.87
CA THR A 237 -9.24 -2.30 24.33
C THR A 237 -8.82 -3.33 23.28
N ALA A 238 -7.68 -3.98 23.49
CA ALA A 238 -7.27 -5.13 22.67
C ALA A 238 -8.23 -6.34 22.77
N GLN A 239 -9.06 -6.38 23.80
CA GLN A 239 -10.05 -7.43 24.07
C GLN A 239 -11.46 -7.07 23.59
N GLY A 240 -11.63 -5.95 22.92
CA GLY A 240 -12.92 -5.54 22.36
C GLY A 240 -13.37 -4.14 22.77
N PHE A 241 -14.65 -3.88 22.57
CA PHE A 241 -15.28 -2.59 22.84
C PHE A 241 -16.37 -2.73 23.89
N ASN A 242 -16.15 -2.10 25.04
CA ASN A 242 -17.12 -2.06 26.14
C ASN A 242 -17.19 -0.60 26.68
N PRO A 243 -17.98 0.26 26.02
CA PRO A 243 -18.04 1.68 26.37
C PRO A 243 -18.74 1.91 27.70
N PRO A 244 -18.28 2.88 28.52
CA PRO A 244 -19.06 3.37 29.63
C PRO A 244 -20.33 4.08 29.16
N ALA A 245 -21.21 4.41 30.08
CA ALA A 245 -22.31 5.33 29.78
C ALA A 245 -21.74 6.74 29.52
N PHE A 246 -22.08 7.32 28.39
CA PHE A 246 -21.69 8.69 28.02
C PHE A 246 -22.88 9.63 28.18
N THR A 247 -22.61 10.86 28.59
CA THR A 247 -23.60 11.95 28.53
C THR A 247 -23.81 12.37 27.07
N ALA A 248 -24.88 13.10 26.79
CA ALA A 248 -25.14 13.60 25.43
C ALA A 248 -24.01 14.50 24.92
N ASP A 249 -23.34 15.26 25.80
CA ASP A 249 -22.21 16.12 25.44
C ASP A 249 -20.97 15.28 25.07
N GLN A 250 -20.69 14.23 25.83
CA GLN A 250 -19.62 13.30 25.54
C GLN A 250 -19.84 12.53 24.24
N GLU A 251 -21.08 12.14 23.95
CA GLU A 251 -21.41 11.50 22.66
C GLU A 251 -21.19 12.44 21.47
N ARG A 252 -21.53 13.74 21.62
CA ARG A 252 -21.23 14.74 20.61
C ARG A 252 -19.73 14.93 20.41
N GLU A 253 -18.95 14.96 21.51
CA GLU A 253 -17.50 15.05 21.46
C GLU A 253 -16.88 13.86 20.72
N ILE A 254 -17.35 12.63 20.98
CA ILE A 254 -16.90 11.42 20.27
C ILE A 254 -17.22 11.51 18.78
N ALA A 255 -18.46 11.89 18.43
CA ALA A 255 -18.88 12.03 17.04
C ALA A 255 -18.06 13.09 16.29
N GLU A 256 -17.73 14.20 16.95
CA GLU A 256 -16.83 15.22 16.39
C GLU A 256 -15.44 14.68 16.12
N GLY A 257 -14.88 13.90 17.06
CA GLY A 257 -13.59 13.23 16.89
C GLY A 257 -13.57 12.30 15.68
N VAL A 258 -14.63 11.51 15.47
CA VAL A 258 -14.79 10.66 14.29
C VAL A 258 -14.90 11.50 13.01
N ALA A 259 -15.67 12.59 13.02
CA ALA A 259 -15.77 13.49 11.86
C ALA A 259 -14.41 14.12 11.51
N GLN A 260 -13.59 14.45 12.52
CA GLN A 260 -12.21 14.90 12.30
C GLN A 260 -11.35 13.80 11.70
N ALA A 261 -11.48 12.54 12.17
CA ALA A 261 -10.75 11.41 11.63
C ALA A 261 -11.06 11.18 10.15
N VAL A 262 -12.32 11.24 9.75
CA VAL A 262 -12.76 11.10 8.35
C VAL A 262 -12.11 12.16 7.47
N ARG A 263 -12.07 13.43 7.93
CA ARG A 263 -11.39 14.51 7.20
C ARG A 263 -9.88 14.23 7.04
N VAL A 264 -9.22 13.88 8.15
CA VAL A 264 -7.77 13.57 8.13
C VAL A 264 -7.46 12.38 7.23
N ALA A 265 -8.28 11.33 7.24
CA ALA A 265 -8.08 10.18 6.36
C ALA A 265 -8.24 10.53 4.88
N ALA A 266 -9.13 11.47 4.55
CA ALA A 266 -9.37 11.94 3.18
C ALA A 266 -8.32 12.96 2.70
N GLU A 267 -7.50 13.52 3.59
CA GLU A 267 -6.46 14.49 3.21
C GLU A 267 -5.31 13.79 2.48
N PRO A 268 -5.04 14.13 1.21
CA PRO A 268 -4.01 13.43 0.41
C PRO A 268 -2.56 13.77 0.83
N ARG A 269 -2.38 14.63 1.83
CA ARG A 269 -1.07 15.24 2.17
C ARG A 269 -0.30 14.51 3.27
N GLY A 270 -0.90 13.52 3.92
CA GLY A 270 -0.21 12.78 4.97
C GLY A 270 0.90 11.91 4.38
N GLY A 271 2.12 12.14 4.81
CA GLY A 271 3.24 11.26 4.50
C GLY A 271 3.73 11.26 3.06
N LEU A 272 3.45 12.31 2.32
CA LEU A 272 3.95 12.50 0.96
C LEU A 272 4.95 13.66 0.93
N TYR A 273 5.98 13.54 0.11
CA TYR A 273 6.88 14.66 -0.15
C TYR A 273 7.03 14.92 -1.65
N ALA A 274 7.20 16.18 -2.03
CA ALA A 274 7.33 16.57 -3.41
C ALA A 274 8.81 16.80 -3.79
N ALA A 275 9.23 16.28 -4.93
CA ALA A 275 10.54 16.53 -5.50
C ALA A 275 10.46 16.54 -7.04
N GLN A 276 11.06 17.53 -7.69
CA GLN A 276 11.10 17.70 -9.14
C GLN A 276 9.71 17.57 -9.82
N GLY A 277 8.66 18.13 -9.18
CA GLY A 277 7.30 18.08 -9.72
C GLY A 277 6.56 16.74 -9.53
N TRP A 278 7.15 15.80 -8.79
CA TRP A 278 6.54 14.52 -8.44
C TRP A 278 6.30 14.41 -6.94
N VAL A 279 5.23 13.73 -6.57
CA VAL A 279 4.88 13.37 -5.18
C VAL A 279 5.26 11.93 -4.94
N TYR A 280 6.08 11.70 -3.91
CA TYR A 280 6.57 10.39 -3.49
C TYR A 280 5.88 9.94 -2.20
N PRO A 281 5.66 8.63 -2.00
CA PRO A 281 5.13 8.11 -0.76
C PRO A 281 6.18 8.16 0.37
N GLN A 282 5.70 8.08 1.62
CA GLN A 282 6.56 7.91 2.79
C GLN A 282 7.30 6.56 2.77
N ALA A 283 8.45 6.54 3.44
CA ALA A 283 9.32 5.37 3.51
C ALA A 283 8.65 4.14 4.16
N ASN A 284 7.72 4.35 5.08
CA ASN A 284 6.97 3.31 5.80
C ASN A 284 5.67 2.87 5.12
N LEU A 285 5.47 3.21 3.83
CA LEU A 285 4.34 2.67 3.07
C LEU A 285 4.37 1.14 3.09
N GLY A 286 3.26 0.52 3.47
CA GLY A 286 3.11 -0.95 3.50
C GLY A 286 3.78 -1.64 4.69
N ASP A 287 4.53 -0.90 5.51
CA ASP A 287 5.06 -1.30 6.82
C ASP A 287 4.95 -0.10 7.77
N PHE A 288 3.75 0.15 8.22
CA PHE A 288 3.37 1.42 8.86
C PHE A 288 3.83 1.55 10.30
N GLY A 289 4.18 0.45 10.97
CA GLY A 289 4.47 0.46 12.39
C GLY A 289 3.31 1.08 13.19
N GLN A 290 3.63 2.10 13.99
CA GLN A 290 2.66 2.85 14.81
C GLN A 290 2.18 4.14 14.15
N ASP A 291 2.45 4.38 12.88
CA ASP A 291 1.92 5.52 12.14
C ASP A 291 0.46 5.26 11.72
N TYR A 292 -0.43 5.27 12.69
CA TYR A 292 -1.85 4.96 12.50
C TYR A 292 -2.55 5.99 11.60
N VAL A 293 -2.07 7.22 11.57
CA VAL A 293 -2.63 8.29 10.74
C VAL A 293 -2.32 8.00 9.27
N PHE A 294 -1.06 7.77 8.94
CA PHE A 294 -0.66 7.46 7.57
C PHE A 294 -1.28 6.14 7.09
N ARG A 295 -1.28 5.10 7.94
CA ARG A 295 -1.95 3.84 7.65
C ARG A 295 -3.44 4.03 7.34
N GLY A 296 -4.14 4.86 8.13
CA GLY A 296 -5.54 5.21 7.89
C GLY A 296 -5.76 5.97 6.58
N GLN A 297 -4.87 6.89 6.21
CA GLN A 297 -4.92 7.61 4.93
C GLN A 297 -4.72 6.65 3.74
N ILE A 298 -3.75 5.75 3.84
CA ILE A 298 -3.50 4.75 2.80
C ILE A 298 -4.65 3.75 2.69
N ALA A 299 -5.39 3.47 3.77
CA ALA A 299 -6.58 2.64 3.71
C ALA A 299 -7.68 3.20 2.78
N LEU A 300 -7.73 4.53 2.57
CA LEU A 300 -8.65 5.15 1.60
C LEU A 300 -8.06 5.36 0.21
N THR A 301 -6.76 5.64 0.12
CA THR A 301 -6.15 6.14 -1.11
C THR A 301 -5.31 5.11 -1.85
N GLY A 302 -4.92 4.03 -1.20
CA GLY A 302 -4.02 3.02 -1.75
C GLY A 302 -3.96 1.75 -0.91
N LEU A 303 -5.13 1.26 -0.46
CA LEU A 303 -5.24 0.04 0.34
C LEU A 303 -4.45 -1.11 -0.30
N PHE A 304 -3.67 -1.82 0.50
CA PHE A 304 -2.75 -2.89 0.07
C PHE A 304 -1.55 -2.40 -0.75
N GLY A 305 -1.08 -1.17 -0.47
CA GLY A 305 0.17 -0.65 -1.01
C GLY A 305 1.37 -1.54 -0.68
N LEU A 306 2.27 -1.70 -1.65
CA LEU A 306 3.54 -2.40 -1.45
C LEU A 306 4.53 -1.49 -0.73
N PRO A 307 5.46 -2.04 0.07
CA PRO A 307 6.58 -1.27 0.59
C PRO A 307 7.49 -0.78 -0.54
N LEU A 308 8.16 0.34 -0.30
CA LEU A 308 8.95 1.03 -1.33
C LEU A 308 10.03 0.16 -1.96
N VAL A 309 10.59 -0.77 -1.19
CA VAL A 309 11.60 -1.72 -1.70
C VAL A 309 11.04 -2.68 -2.75
N GLU A 310 9.73 -2.85 -2.79
CA GLU A 310 9.07 -3.66 -3.82
C GLU A 310 8.58 -2.81 -4.99
N ALA A 311 7.97 -1.66 -4.70
CA ALA A 311 7.51 -0.76 -5.75
C ALA A 311 7.36 0.69 -5.24
N VAL A 312 7.83 1.65 -6.03
CA VAL A 312 7.61 3.08 -5.80
C VAL A 312 6.59 3.58 -6.82
N TYR A 313 5.52 4.19 -6.33
CA TYR A 313 4.49 4.83 -7.15
C TYR A 313 4.52 6.33 -6.90
N THR A 314 4.78 7.09 -7.96
CA THR A 314 4.77 8.55 -7.91
C THR A 314 3.70 9.11 -8.82
N ARG A 315 3.23 10.30 -8.49
CA ARG A 315 2.28 11.05 -9.30
C ARG A 315 2.75 12.50 -9.42
N PRO A 316 2.37 13.24 -10.46
CA PRO A 316 2.75 14.65 -10.57
C PRO A 316 2.13 15.46 -9.41
N VAL A 317 2.83 16.52 -9.03
CA VAL A 317 2.27 17.58 -8.18
C VAL A 317 1.05 18.20 -8.87
N GLY A 318 1.04 18.15 -10.21
CA GLY A 318 -0.05 18.64 -11.03
C GLY A 318 -0.05 20.15 -11.22
N ASP A 319 -0.93 20.61 -12.08
CA ASP A 319 -1.10 22.04 -12.33
C ASP A 319 -1.68 22.72 -11.09
N ASN A 320 -1.10 23.84 -10.69
CA ASN A 320 -1.50 24.58 -9.49
C ASN A 320 -1.49 23.73 -8.20
N ASN A 321 -0.61 22.75 -8.10
CA ASN A 321 -0.51 21.79 -6.97
C ASN A 321 -1.80 20.98 -6.71
N SER A 322 -2.62 20.77 -7.72
CA SER A 322 -3.88 20.03 -7.62
C SER A 322 -3.70 18.51 -7.59
N GLY A 323 -2.52 18.00 -7.97
CA GLY A 323 -2.30 16.57 -8.25
C GLY A 323 -2.82 16.15 -9.63
N LEU A 324 -3.41 17.06 -10.40
CA LEU A 324 -4.02 16.83 -11.71
C LEU A 324 -3.32 17.64 -12.80
N LEU A 325 -3.30 17.09 -14.01
CA LEU A 325 -2.85 17.73 -15.23
C LEU A 325 -4.08 18.16 -16.04
N ASN A 326 -4.02 19.37 -16.59
CA ASN A 326 -5.10 19.95 -17.40
C ASN A 326 -4.63 20.39 -18.78
N GLY A 327 -3.32 20.48 -19.00
CA GLY A 327 -2.73 20.93 -20.26
C GLY A 327 -3.00 19.97 -21.42
N GLU A 328 -2.88 20.52 -22.63
CA GLU A 328 -3.03 19.74 -23.88
C GLU A 328 -1.84 18.81 -24.10
N ARG A 329 -0.64 19.18 -23.62
CA ARG A 329 0.62 18.51 -23.90
C ARG A 329 1.59 18.62 -22.73
N TYR A 330 2.24 17.48 -22.42
CA TYR A 330 3.40 17.42 -21.52
C TYR A 330 4.44 16.49 -22.10
N ARG A 331 5.68 16.73 -21.76
CA ARG A 331 6.81 15.88 -22.10
C ARG A 331 7.53 15.45 -20.83
N LEU A 332 7.83 14.15 -20.75
CA LEU A 332 8.73 13.56 -19.76
C LEU A 332 9.99 13.12 -20.50
N THR A 333 11.12 13.73 -20.18
CA THR A 333 12.41 13.42 -20.80
C THR A 333 13.32 12.74 -19.80
N PHE A 334 13.68 11.49 -20.05
CA PHE A 334 14.78 10.83 -19.36
C PHE A 334 16.09 11.17 -20.06
N PRO A 335 17.03 11.85 -19.38
CA PRO A 335 18.32 12.21 -19.98
C PRO A 335 19.17 10.97 -20.32
N PRO A 336 20.17 11.09 -21.19
CA PRO A 336 21.10 10.01 -21.52
C PRO A 336 21.69 9.34 -20.25
N GLY A 337 21.61 8.02 -20.17
CA GLY A 337 22.11 7.24 -19.03
C GLY A 337 21.38 7.47 -17.69
N ARG A 338 20.26 8.19 -17.68
CA ARG A 338 19.48 8.55 -16.49
C ARG A 338 18.07 7.99 -16.52
N MET A 339 17.92 6.77 -17.04
CA MET A 339 16.66 6.03 -16.96
C MET A 339 16.26 5.76 -15.51
N LEU A 340 15.00 5.45 -15.28
CA LEU A 340 14.51 5.12 -13.94
C LEU A 340 15.27 3.89 -13.39
N PRO A 341 15.97 3.99 -12.24
CA PRO A 341 16.82 2.91 -11.76
C PRO A 341 15.98 1.83 -11.08
N VAL A 342 15.72 0.77 -11.80
CA VAL A 342 14.97 -0.42 -11.36
C VAL A 342 15.72 -1.70 -11.73
N ASP A 343 15.48 -2.78 -10.97
CA ASP A 343 15.89 -4.14 -11.33
C ASP A 343 14.72 -4.90 -11.95
N GLY A 344 13.49 -4.48 -11.71
CA GLY A 344 12.30 -5.01 -12.33
C GLY A 344 11.94 -4.25 -13.61
N PHE A 345 10.96 -3.37 -13.52
CA PHE A 345 10.48 -2.57 -14.65
C PHE A 345 9.87 -1.24 -14.18
N TRP A 346 9.64 -0.36 -15.12
CA TRP A 346 8.85 0.86 -14.86
C TRP A 346 7.73 1.05 -15.87
N SER A 347 6.68 1.76 -15.46
CA SER A 347 5.59 2.17 -16.33
C SER A 347 5.03 3.53 -15.92
N LEU A 348 4.52 4.27 -16.89
CA LEU A 348 3.75 5.49 -16.73
C LEU A 348 2.33 5.21 -17.22
N THR A 349 1.37 5.16 -16.31
CA THR A 349 -0.04 4.85 -16.62
C THR A 349 -0.88 6.10 -16.59
N MET A 350 -1.79 6.25 -17.57
CA MET A 350 -2.71 7.38 -17.74
C MET A 350 -4.08 7.09 -17.13
N TYR A 351 -4.66 8.10 -16.46
CA TYR A 351 -6.01 8.04 -15.91
C TYR A 351 -6.78 9.33 -16.15
N ALA A 352 -8.04 9.23 -16.52
CA ALA A 352 -8.99 10.31 -16.38
C ALA A 352 -9.40 10.47 -14.92
N ALA A 353 -9.52 11.71 -14.47
CA ALA A 353 -10.07 12.03 -13.16
C ALA A 353 -11.58 12.21 -13.28
N THR A 354 -12.35 11.61 -12.35
CA THR A 354 -13.79 11.82 -12.25
C THR A 354 -14.12 12.95 -11.26
N PRO A 355 -15.32 13.56 -11.34
CA PRO A 355 -15.71 14.63 -10.42
C PRO A 355 -15.70 14.24 -8.93
N ASP A 356 -15.90 12.96 -8.62
CA ASP A 356 -15.85 12.40 -7.26
C ASP A 356 -14.43 11.97 -6.83
N GLY A 357 -13.39 12.33 -7.61
CA GLY A 357 -11.99 12.10 -7.26
C GLY A 357 -11.48 10.69 -7.52
N GLN A 358 -12.18 9.90 -8.33
CA GLN A 358 -11.70 8.60 -8.78
C GLN A 358 -10.82 8.74 -10.04
N PHE A 359 -10.04 7.69 -10.33
CA PHE A 359 -9.11 7.67 -11.46
C PHE A 359 -9.27 6.36 -12.23
N PHE A 360 -9.68 6.47 -13.50
CA PHE A 360 -9.91 5.29 -14.33
C PHE A 360 -9.18 5.38 -15.66
N LEU A 361 -8.82 4.21 -16.21
CA LEU A 361 -8.34 4.14 -17.59
C LEU A 361 -9.44 4.66 -18.52
N THR A 362 -9.03 5.34 -19.60
CA THR A 362 -9.97 5.90 -20.57
C THR A 362 -9.67 5.38 -21.97
N PRO A 363 -10.70 5.12 -22.82
CA PRO A 363 -10.48 4.75 -24.20
C PRO A 363 -9.65 5.77 -24.93
N ASN A 364 -8.77 5.31 -25.81
CA ASN A 364 -7.94 6.17 -26.64
C ASN A 364 -7.66 5.52 -28.00
N PRO A 365 -7.22 6.27 -29.04
CA PRO A 365 -7.16 5.80 -30.42
C PRO A 365 -6.22 4.62 -30.69
N ILE A 366 -5.31 4.30 -29.77
CA ILE A 366 -4.29 3.27 -29.93
C ILE A 366 -4.33 2.23 -28.81
N ASP A 367 -5.37 2.21 -27.99
CA ASP A 367 -5.56 1.32 -26.83
C ASP A 367 -4.35 1.24 -25.92
N ARG A 368 -3.59 2.34 -25.80
CA ARG A 368 -2.42 2.44 -24.94
C ARG A 368 -2.77 3.16 -23.65
N TYR A 369 -2.78 2.45 -22.55
CA TYR A 369 -3.09 2.97 -21.21
C TYR A 369 -1.86 3.22 -20.36
N ALA A 370 -0.75 2.58 -20.71
CA ALA A 370 0.54 2.73 -20.08
C ALA A 370 1.67 2.72 -21.12
N ILE A 371 2.79 3.34 -20.76
CA ILE A 371 4.04 3.31 -21.51
C ILE A 371 5.20 3.09 -20.54
N GLY A 372 6.17 2.26 -20.89
CA GLY A 372 7.29 1.92 -20.01
C GLY A 372 8.42 1.25 -20.79
N ASP A 373 9.44 0.77 -20.06
CA ASP A 373 10.64 0.13 -20.64
C ASP A 373 10.35 -1.08 -21.54
N ARG A 374 9.16 -1.70 -21.37
CA ARG A 374 8.73 -2.84 -22.18
C ARG A 374 7.75 -2.48 -23.31
N THR A 375 7.53 -1.18 -23.54
CA THR A 375 6.70 -0.76 -24.68
C THR A 375 7.43 -1.02 -25.98
N PRO A 376 6.89 -1.87 -26.88
CA PRO A 376 7.57 -2.17 -28.15
C PRO A 376 7.78 -0.92 -29.00
N GLY A 377 8.96 -0.84 -29.61
CA GLY A 377 9.28 0.20 -30.59
C GLY A 377 9.56 1.58 -30.01
N LEU A 378 9.84 1.72 -28.71
CA LEU A 378 10.29 2.99 -28.14
C LEU A 378 11.48 3.54 -28.91
N LYS A 379 11.43 4.82 -29.25
CA LYS A 379 12.50 5.54 -29.94
C LYS A 379 13.29 6.38 -28.95
N TYR A 380 14.58 6.17 -28.94
CA TYR A 380 15.55 6.96 -28.16
C TYR A 380 16.15 8.05 -29.03
N GLY A 381 16.51 9.17 -28.44
CA GLY A 381 17.32 10.22 -29.08
C GLY A 381 18.69 9.67 -29.48
N ALA A 382 19.34 10.37 -30.41
CA ALA A 382 20.68 10.00 -30.85
C ALA A 382 21.73 10.02 -29.71
N ASP A 383 21.45 10.77 -28.65
CA ASP A 383 22.24 10.85 -27.42
C ASP A 383 21.87 9.79 -26.39
N GLY A 384 20.85 8.95 -26.65
CA GLY A 384 20.33 7.94 -25.73
C GLY A 384 19.26 8.46 -24.77
N SER A 385 18.77 9.68 -24.91
CA SER A 385 17.63 10.21 -24.16
C SER A 385 16.33 9.51 -24.56
N LEU A 386 15.32 9.52 -23.66
CA LEU A 386 13.99 9.00 -23.96
C LEU A 386 12.95 10.09 -23.65
N ASP A 387 12.26 10.53 -24.69
CA ASP A 387 11.09 11.41 -24.57
C ASP A 387 9.80 10.61 -24.57
N ILE A 388 8.95 10.82 -23.56
CA ILE A 388 7.57 10.35 -23.52
C ILE A 388 6.66 11.56 -23.77
N TRP A 389 5.82 11.45 -24.78
CA TRP A 389 4.89 12.48 -25.19
C TRP A 389 3.51 12.19 -24.59
N ILE A 390 3.03 13.06 -23.74
CA ILE A 390 1.70 12.97 -23.13
C ILE A 390 0.85 14.05 -23.77
N SER A 391 -0.19 13.68 -24.51
CA SER A 391 -1.03 14.67 -25.18
C SER A 391 -2.40 14.13 -25.54
N ARG A 392 -3.38 15.04 -25.64
CA ARG A 392 -4.77 14.69 -26.03
C ARG A 392 -4.88 14.29 -27.50
N ARG A 393 -4.02 14.85 -28.32
CA ARG A 393 -3.93 14.56 -29.77
C ARG A 393 -2.57 13.94 -30.09
N PRO A 394 -2.46 13.18 -31.20
CA PRO A 394 -1.18 12.64 -31.63
C PRO A 394 -0.08 13.73 -31.67
N PRO A 395 1.12 13.45 -31.16
CA PRO A 395 2.17 14.45 -30.97
C PRO A 395 2.87 14.89 -32.28
N GLY A 396 2.50 14.28 -33.41
CA GLY A 396 3.06 14.50 -34.71
C GLY A 396 4.03 13.42 -35.17
N SER A 397 4.37 13.46 -36.43
CA SER A 397 5.13 12.43 -37.14
C SER A 397 6.43 12.05 -36.43
N GLY A 398 6.64 10.76 -36.24
CA GLY A 398 7.83 10.17 -35.64
C GLY A 398 7.83 10.10 -34.12
N ARG A 399 6.81 10.63 -33.43
CA ARG A 399 6.67 10.65 -31.96
C ARG A 399 5.63 9.66 -31.44
N GLU A 400 4.84 9.05 -32.31
CA GLU A 400 3.68 8.22 -31.95
C GLU A 400 4.07 6.96 -31.17
N THR A 401 5.25 6.42 -31.41
CA THR A 401 5.75 5.25 -30.65
C THR A 401 5.95 5.55 -29.17
N ASN A 402 6.33 6.80 -28.84
CA ASN A 402 6.56 7.27 -27.47
C ASN A 402 5.38 8.11 -26.94
N TRP A 403 4.20 8.00 -27.56
CA TRP A 403 3.02 8.75 -27.15
C TRP A 403 2.18 7.97 -26.12
N LEU A 404 1.86 8.63 -25.03
CA LEU A 404 0.85 8.20 -24.06
C LEU A 404 -0.37 9.12 -24.20
N PRO A 405 -1.47 8.64 -24.80
CA PRO A 405 -2.67 9.45 -25.02
C PRO A 405 -3.28 9.92 -23.70
N ALA A 406 -3.52 11.23 -23.58
CA ALA A 406 -4.32 11.80 -22.50
C ALA A 406 -5.82 11.76 -22.87
N PRO A 407 -6.73 11.81 -21.87
CA PRO A 407 -8.17 11.90 -22.10
C PRO A 407 -8.49 13.09 -23.01
N ALA A 408 -9.49 12.95 -23.88
CA ALA A 408 -9.88 14.02 -24.80
C ALA A 408 -10.32 15.30 -24.09
N GLU A 409 -10.93 15.14 -22.93
CA GLU A 409 -11.46 16.23 -22.10
C GLU A 409 -11.20 16.00 -20.62
N GLY A 410 -11.37 17.04 -19.81
CA GLY A 410 -11.28 16.98 -18.35
C GLY A 410 -9.86 16.84 -17.80
N PRO A 411 -9.73 16.90 -16.48
CA PRO A 411 -8.46 16.70 -15.80
C PRO A 411 -8.03 15.22 -15.83
N TYR A 412 -6.73 15.00 -15.73
CA TYR A 412 -6.16 13.66 -15.73
C TYR A 412 -4.93 13.56 -14.83
N MET A 413 -4.51 12.35 -14.56
CA MET A 413 -3.35 12.05 -13.74
C MET A 413 -2.53 10.95 -14.40
N VAL A 414 -1.23 11.00 -14.24
CA VAL A 414 -0.33 9.90 -14.57
C VAL A 414 0.28 9.32 -13.31
N SER A 415 0.47 8.01 -13.30
CA SER A 415 1.20 7.33 -12.22
C SER A 415 2.47 6.71 -12.79
N LEU A 416 3.62 7.19 -12.35
CA LEU A 416 4.92 6.59 -12.66
C LEU A 416 5.22 5.53 -11.61
N ARG A 417 5.33 4.28 -12.06
CA ARG A 417 5.59 3.10 -11.23
C ARG A 417 6.98 2.55 -11.50
N ALA A 418 7.74 2.32 -10.45
CA ALA A 418 9.04 1.67 -10.48
C ALA A 418 8.97 0.39 -9.65
N TYR A 419 9.14 -0.76 -10.26
CA TYR A 419 9.16 -2.06 -9.60
C TYR A 419 10.58 -2.51 -9.37
N LEU A 420 10.87 -3.04 -8.19
CA LEU A 420 12.22 -3.37 -7.68
C LEU A 420 13.16 -2.17 -7.83
N PRO A 421 12.82 -1.03 -7.21
CA PRO A 421 13.63 0.18 -7.33
C PRO A 421 15.02 -0.02 -6.71
N LYS A 422 16.03 0.49 -7.40
CA LYS A 422 17.41 0.50 -6.91
C LYS A 422 17.61 1.49 -5.76
N PRO A 423 18.67 1.34 -4.96
CA PRO A 423 18.96 2.23 -3.83
C PRO A 423 18.94 3.71 -4.17
N ASP A 424 19.39 4.12 -5.35
CA ASP A 424 19.42 5.53 -5.77
C ASP A 424 18.02 6.16 -5.79
N LEU A 425 16.99 5.41 -6.22
CA LEU A 425 15.61 5.88 -6.18
C LEU A 425 15.05 5.91 -4.75
N LEU A 426 15.34 4.86 -3.97
CA LEU A 426 14.87 4.75 -2.59
C LEU A 426 15.46 5.85 -1.68
N ASN A 427 16.75 6.10 -1.82
CA ASN A 427 17.49 7.07 -0.99
C ASN A 427 17.38 8.52 -1.50
N GLY A 428 16.70 8.74 -2.63
CA GLY A 428 16.48 10.08 -3.17
C GLY A 428 17.63 10.67 -3.95
N VAL A 429 18.68 9.91 -4.21
CA VAL A 429 19.79 10.31 -5.10
C VAL A 429 19.28 10.47 -6.54
N TYR A 430 18.38 9.58 -6.96
CA TYR A 430 17.63 9.73 -8.20
C TYR A 430 16.22 10.25 -7.92
N ARG A 431 15.79 11.20 -8.76
CA ARG A 431 14.41 11.67 -8.84
C ARG A 431 13.96 11.67 -10.28
N ALA A 432 12.72 11.30 -10.54
CA ALA A 432 12.13 11.32 -11.87
C ALA A 432 12.22 12.75 -12.46
N PRO A 433 12.55 12.89 -13.75
CA PRO A 433 12.54 14.19 -14.41
C PRO A 433 11.16 14.86 -14.34
N PRO A 434 11.08 16.18 -14.32
CA PRO A 434 9.80 16.88 -14.28
C PRO A 434 9.00 16.69 -15.57
N LEU A 435 7.68 16.78 -15.45
CA LEU A 435 6.80 16.95 -16.60
C LEU A 435 6.88 18.41 -17.08
N ILE A 436 7.22 18.61 -18.34
CA ILE A 436 7.30 19.95 -18.95
C ILE A 436 6.06 20.17 -19.81
N ALA A 437 5.29 21.19 -19.50
CA ALA A 437 4.10 21.58 -20.25
C ALA A 437 4.48 22.26 -21.58
N GLY A 438 3.76 21.93 -22.64
CA GLY A 438 3.97 22.49 -23.99
C GLY A 438 5.17 21.87 -24.72
N PHE A 439 5.04 21.57 -26.01
CA PHE A 439 6.13 21.17 -26.91
C PHE A 439 5.73 21.38 -28.39
#